data_89f6b77c1b0e3e4038d455042da40c92
#
_entry.id   89f6b77c1b0e3e4038d455042da40c92
#
_cell.length_a   1.000
_cell.length_b   1.000
_cell.length_c   1.000
_cell.angle_alpha   90.00
_cell.angle_beta   90.00
_cell.angle_gamma   90.00
#
_symmetry.space_group_name_H-M   'P 1'
#
loop_
_entity.id
_entity.type
_entity.pdbx_description
1 polymer ?
#
loop_
_entity_poly.entity_id
_entity_poly.type
_entity_poly.pdbx_seq_one_letter_code
_entity_poly.pdbx_strand_id
1 'polypeptide(L)'
;TRSESREVRMKSKILQAAMISFLCLYPQINFAGGGGEPVEAPVYDELLNQISMREAEMLWQAGIPFYDVNTLEVWTQGYIPGAKFFNVRNWKKLLPENKDQTMVFYCVNKLCTASEMAAREVMKLGYTDVRQMPDGIEGWKLSGRKVERP
;
A
#
# COMPACT_ATOMS: atom_id res chain seq x y z
N THR A 1 -47.97 -50.39 19.99
CA THR A 1 -49.34 -50.07 20.41
C THR A 1 -49.41 -48.62 20.90
N ARG A 2 -50.64 -48.09 21.12
CA ARG A 2 -50.88 -46.61 21.33
C ARG A 2 -50.22 -46.06 22.62
N SER A 3 -49.78 -46.89 23.56
CA SER A 3 -49.08 -46.49 24.79
C SER A 3 -47.59 -46.19 24.55
N GLU A 4 -46.94 -46.97 23.73
CA GLU A 4 -45.49 -46.80 23.44
C GLU A 4 -45.20 -45.53 22.67
N SER A 5 -46.11 -45.14 21.74
CA SER A 5 -45.95 -43.90 20.98
C SER A 5 -46.12 -42.65 21.84
N ARG A 6 -46.86 -42.71 22.94
CA ARG A 6 -46.98 -41.59 23.90
C ARG A 6 -45.72 -41.42 24.76
N GLU A 7 -45.12 -42.54 25.19
CA GLU A 7 -43.93 -42.50 26.03
C GLU A 7 -42.68 -41.97 25.27
N VAL A 8 -42.51 -42.40 24.02
CA VAL A 8 -41.44 -41.88 23.15
C VAL A 8 -41.60 -40.39 22.88
N ARG A 9 -42.86 -39.93 22.67
CA ARG A 9 -43.15 -38.51 22.42
C ARG A 9 -42.95 -37.61 23.65
N MET A 10 -43.16 -38.16 24.85
CA MET A 10 -42.97 -37.47 26.12
C MET A 10 -41.47 -37.32 26.46
N LYS A 11 -40.68 -38.40 26.23
CA LYS A 11 -39.22 -38.40 26.41
C LYS A 11 -38.53 -37.41 25.44
N SER A 12 -39.02 -37.34 24.21
CA SER A 12 -38.52 -36.38 23.21
C SER A 12 -38.75 -34.91 23.60
N LYS A 13 -39.91 -34.60 24.18
CA LYS A 13 -40.21 -33.21 24.63
C LYS A 13 -39.42 -32.80 25.87
N ILE A 14 -39.11 -33.73 26.77
CA ILE A 14 -38.29 -33.46 27.96
C ILE A 14 -36.81 -33.25 27.56
N LEU A 15 -36.32 -33.98 26.56
CA LEU A 15 -34.95 -33.81 26.05
C LEU A 15 -34.76 -32.47 25.32
N GLN A 16 -35.80 -31.97 24.60
CA GLN A 16 -35.76 -30.67 23.97
C GLN A 16 -35.83 -29.50 24.95
N ALA A 17 -36.57 -29.65 26.07
CA ALA A 17 -36.63 -28.63 27.11
C ALA A 17 -35.32 -28.51 27.91
N ALA A 18 -34.57 -29.59 28.08
CA ALA A 18 -33.28 -29.59 28.80
C ALA A 18 -32.14 -28.95 27.98
N MET A 19 -32.22 -28.94 26.64
CA MET A 19 -31.19 -28.32 25.79
C MET A 19 -31.29 -26.81 25.70
N ILE A 20 -32.44 -26.21 25.95
CA ILE A 20 -32.66 -24.76 25.84
C ILE A 20 -32.20 -24.02 27.10
N SER A 21 -32.14 -24.70 28.25
CA SER A 21 -31.76 -24.04 29.52
C SER A 21 -30.26 -23.96 29.78
N PHE A 22 -29.40 -24.59 28.95
CA PHE A 22 -27.95 -24.56 29.15
C PHE A 22 -27.23 -23.46 28.37
N LEU A 23 -27.96 -22.68 27.55
CA LEU A 23 -27.37 -21.67 26.67
C LEU A 23 -27.29 -20.24 27.28
N CYS A 24 -27.76 -20.07 28.54
CA CYS A 24 -27.85 -18.76 29.16
C CYS A 24 -26.83 -18.45 30.26
N LEU A 25 -25.79 -19.29 30.46
CA LEU A 25 -24.82 -19.10 31.54
C LEU A 25 -23.37 -18.96 31.08
N TYR A 26 -23.16 -18.50 29.82
CA TYR A 26 -21.83 -18.01 29.47
C TYR A 26 -21.73 -16.53 29.87
N PRO A 27 -20.77 -16.15 30.74
CA PRO A 27 -20.51 -14.73 30.97
C PRO A 27 -20.11 -14.11 29.65
N GLN A 28 -20.90 -13.14 29.21
CA GLN A 28 -20.54 -12.28 28.11
C GLN A 28 -19.27 -11.54 28.54
N ILE A 29 -18.11 -11.99 28.07
CA ILE A 29 -16.87 -11.23 28.20
C ILE A 29 -17.05 -10.03 27.27
N ASN A 30 -17.57 -8.94 27.83
CA ASN A 30 -17.49 -7.65 27.18
C ASN A 30 -16.01 -7.28 27.12
N PHE A 31 -15.38 -7.56 25.99
CA PHE A 31 -14.11 -6.96 25.65
C PHE A 31 -14.41 -5.46 25.40
N ALA A 32 -14.29 -4.67 26.44
CA ALA A 32 -14.16 -3.22 26.30
C ALA A 32 -12.78 -2.95 25.71
N GLY A 33 -12.62 -3.32 24.45
CA GLY A 33 -11.52 -2.88 23.62
C GLY A 33 -11.76 -1.39 23.33
N GLY A 34 -10.80 -0.55 23.69
CA GLY A 34 -10.86 0.89 23.49
C GLY A 34 -11.29 1.23 22.07
N GLY A 35 -12.31 2.08 21.99
CA GLY A 35 -12.84 2.60 20.74
C GLY A 35 -11.86 3.55 20.07
N GLY A 36 -10.88 2.99 19.36
CA GLY A 36 -10.29 3.69 18.24
C GLY A 36 -11.20 3.42 17.06
N GLU A 37 -11.78 4.46 16.47
CA GLU A 37 -12.43 4.31 15.18
C GLU A 37 -11.42 3.65 14.22
N PRO A 38 -11.83 2.67 13.42
CA PRO A 38 -10.96 2.11 12.40
C PRO A 38 -10.51 3.26 11.51
N VAL A 39 -9.22 3.56 11.52
CA VAL A 39 -8.64 4.51 10.57
C VAL A 39 -8.86 3.89 9.20
N GLU A 40 -9.83 4.42 8.45
CA GLU A 40 -10.03 3.99 7.08
C GLU A 40 -8.73 4.21 6.31
N ALA A 41 -8.24 3.13 5.72
CA ALA A 41 -7.11 3.25 4.81
C ALA A 41 -7.49 4.24 3.70
N PRO A 42 -6.60 5.15 3.31
CA PRO A 42 -6.92 6.12 2.27
C PRO A 42 -7.33 5.36 1.00
N VAL A 43 -8.57 5.62 0.55
CA VAL A 43 -9.07 5.10 -0.73
C VAL A 43 -8.45 5.95 -1.82
N TYR A 44 -7.62 5.34 -2.64
CA TYR A 44 -7.06 6.00 -3.81
C TYR A 44 -7.95 5.67 -5.02
N ASP A 45 -8.57 6.67 -5.60
CA ASP A 45 -9.47 6.52 -6.74
C ASP A 45 -8.72 6.11 -8.03
N GLU A 46 -7.41 6.35 -8.09
CA GLU A 46 -6.58 6.03 -9.24
C GLU A 46 -5.50 5.00 -8.90
N LEU A 47 -5.35 4.01 -9.78
CA LEU A 47 -4.28 3.02 -9.68
C LEU A 47 -2.95 3.68 -10.05
N LEU A 48 -1.98 3.61 -9.14
CA LEU A 48 -0.62 4.03 -9.42
C LEU A 48 0.07 3.00 -10.32
N ASN A 49 0.65 3.46 -11.42
CA ASN A 49 1.42 2.61 -12.33
C ASN A 49 2.78 2.27 -11.70
N GLN A 50 2.89 1.05 -11.16
CA GLN A 50 4.14 0.52 -10.62
C GLN A 50 4.91 -0.22 -11.71
N ILE A 51 6.18 0.13 -11.88
CA ILE A 51 7.05 -0.45 -12.89
C ILE A 51 8.11 -1.37 -12.29
N SER A 52 8.49 -2.37 -13.07
CA SER A 52 9.59 -3.26 -12.75
C SER A 52 10.95 -2.57 -12.94
N MET A 53 12.01 -3.15 -12.38
CA MET A 53 13.38 -2.69 -12.57
C MET A 53 13.79 -2.68 -14.05
N ARG A 54 13.31 -3.65 -14.84
CA ARG A 54 13.58 -3.71 -16.28
C ARG A 54 12.93 -2.56 -17.03
N GLU A 55 11.67 -2.27 -16.73
CA GLU A 55 10.96 -1.12 -17.32
C GLU A 55 11.62 0.21 -16.92
N ALA A 56 12.00 0.34 -15.66
CA ALA A 56 12.71 1.51 -15.17
C ALA A 56 14.01 1.75 -15.96
N GLU A 57 14.79 0.71 -16.18
CA GLU A 57 16.01 0.82 -17.00
C GLU A 57 15.72 1.25 -18.43
N MET A 58 14.70 0.68 -19.07
CA MET A 58 14.31 1.06 -20.44
C MET A 58 13.89 2.54 -20.50
N LEU A 59 13.11 3.01 -19.53
CA LEU A 59 12.69 4.40 -19.43
C LEU A 59 13.86 5.35 -19.16
N TRP A 60 14.76 4.94 -18.28
CA TRP A 60 15.98 5.70 -17.99
C TRP A 60 16.86 5.84 -19.23
N GLN A 61 17.09 4.75 -19.99
CA GLN A 61 17.82 4.78 -21.25
C GLN A 61 17.14 5.64 -22.33
N ALA A 62 15.82 5.74 -22.30
CA ALA A 62 15.02 6.62 -23.17
C ALA A 62 15.05 8.09 -22.74
N GLY A 63 15.75 8.44 -21.66
CA GLY A 63 15.84 9.81 -21.17
C GLY A 63 14.61 10.32 -20.40
N ILE A 64 13.75 9.41 -19.95
CA ILE A 64 12.60 9.77 -19.13
C ILE A 64 13.09 10.34 -17.79
N PRO A 65 12.49 11.44 -17.28
CA PRO A 65 12.88 12.03 -16.01
C PRO A 65 12.58 11.12 -14.83
N PHE A 66 13.58 10.93 -13.99
CA PHE A 66 13.51 10.21 -12.71
C PHE A 66 13.59 11.22 -11.56
N TYR A 67 12.77 10.97 -10.52
CA TYR A 67 12.68 11.81 -9.34
C TYR A 67 12.98 10.96 -8.10
N ASP A 68 14.04 11.33 -7.40
CA ASP A 68 14.46 10.71 -6.15
C ASP A 68 13.78 11.40 -4.99
N VAL A 69 12.93 10.67 -4.28
CA VAL A 69 12.13 11.18 -3.14
C VAL A 69 12.80 10.85 -1.79
N ASN A 70 14.03 10.34 -1.81
CA ASN A 70 14.77 10.04 -0.60
C ASN A 70 15.13 11.29 0.20
N THR A 71 15.57 11.07 1.43
CA THR A 71 16.22 12.11 2.22
C THR A 71 17.56 12.51 1.61
N LEU A 72 18.07 13.70 1.95
CA LEU A 72 19.38 14.15 1.50
C LEU A 72 20.50 13.17 1.88
N GLU A 73 20.37 12.54 3.05
CA GLU A 73 21.33 11.54 3.52
C GLU A 73 21.40 10.31 2.59
N VAL A 74 20.26 9.77 2.17
CA VAL A 74 20.21 8.63 1.23
C VAL A 74 20.66 9.06 -0.16
N TRP A 75 20.25 10.23 -0.63
CA TRP A 75 20.67 10.81 -1.90
C TRP A 75 22.19 10.90 -2.04
N THR A 76 22.88 11.38 -1.00
CA THR A 76 24.35 11.52 -1.03
C THR A 76 25.09 10.21 -1.10
N GLN A 77 24.44 9.09 -0.71
CA GLN A 77 25.02 7.74 -0.84
C GLN A 77 24.91 7.15 -2.25
N GLY A 78 24.15 7.80 -3.11
CA GLY A 78 24.04 7.48 -4.53
C GLY A 78 22.60 7.46 -5.04
N TYR A 79 22.41 8.05 -6.21
CA TYR A 79 21.14 8.18 -6.91
C TYR A 79 21.25 7.65 -8.36
N ILE A 80 20.12 7.40 -8.99
CA ILE A 80 20.05 7.00 -10.41
C ILE A 80 20.63 8.13 -11.28
N PRO A 81 21.57 7.86 -12.21
CA PRO A 81 22.21 8.91 -12.99
C PRO A 81 21.18 9.81 -13.70
N GLY A 82 21.35 11.11 -13.55
CA GLY A 82 20.43 12.10 -14.10
C GLY A 82 19.13 12.33 -13.34
N ALA A 83 18.88 11.58 -12.27
CA ALA A 83 17.69 11.80 -11.44
C ALA A 83 17.70 13.18 -10.78
N LYS A 84 16.52 13.72 -10.56
CA LYS A 84 16.31 14.99 -9.85
C LYS A 84 16.00 14.72 -8.38
N PHE A 85 16.69 15.41 -7.48
CA PHE A 85 16.39 15.37 -6.06
C PHE A 85 15.06 16.08 -5.79
N PHE A 86 14.04 15.32 -5.42
CA PHE A 86 12.66 15.81 -5.32
C PHE A 86 12.29 16.30 -3.91
N ASN A 87 12.99 15.88 -2.89
CA ASN A 87 12.70 16.23 -1.50
C ASN A 87 13.17 17.67 -1.17
N VAL A 88 12.63 18.63 -1.88
CA VAL A 88 12.91 20.06 -1.76
C VAL A 88 11.61 20.85 -1.61
N ARG A 89 11.65 21.99 -0.93
CA ARG A 89 10.47 22.84 -0.66
C ARG A 89 9.71 23.23 -1.94
N ASN A 90 10.43 23.53 -3.01
CA ASN A 90 9.87 24.00 -4.27
C ASN A 90 9.83 22.93 -5.37
N TRP A 91 9.61 21.68 -4.99
CA TRP A 91 9.61 20.53 -5.87
C TRP A 91 8.73 20.66 -7.12
N LYS A 92 7.63 21.43 -7.04
CA LYS A 92 6.75 21.68 -8.19
C LYS A 92 7.48 22.29 -9.39
N LYS A 93 8.56 23.06 -9.15
CA LYS A 93 9.39 23.64 -10.21
C LYS A 93 10.25 22.61 -10.96
N LEU A 94 10.40 21.41 -10.41
CA LEU A 94 11.16 20.32 -11.03
C LEU A 94 10.32 19.55 -12.05
N LEU A 95 8.99 19.71 -12.01
CA LEU A 95 8.07 19.00 -12.88
C LEU A 95 8.09 19.61 -14.30
N PRO A 96 7.88 18.78 -15.34
CA PRO A 96 7.79 19.27 -16.71
C PRO A 96 6.51 20.10 -16.91
N GLU A 97 6.54 21.03 -17.86
CA GLU A 97 5.35 21.79 -18.25
C GLU A 97 4.30 20.91 -18.92
N ASN A 98 4.75 19.96 -19.74
CA ASN A 98 3.87 18.99 -20.39
C ASN A 98 3.33 17.98 -19.37
N LYS A 99 2.03 18.03 -19.14
CA LYS A 99 1.32 17.14 -18.18
C LYS A 99 1.24 15.68 -18.64
N ASP A 100 1.44 15.41 -19.91
CA ASP A 100 1.43 14.04 -20.46
C ASP A 100 2.85 13.43 -20.51
N GLN A 101 3.84 14.16 -20.01
CA GLN A 101 5.21 13.64 -19.93
C GLN A 101 5.29 12.46 -18.97
N THR A 102 5.81 11.33 -19.44
CA THR A 102 6.15 10.20 -18.58
C THR A 102 7.20 10.59 -17.57
N MET A 103 7.02 10.19 -16.32
CA MET A 103 7.98 10.43 -15.25
C MET A 103 7.97 9.26 -14.24
N VAL A 104 9.10 9.04 -13.60
CA VAL A 104 9.29 7.94 -12.65
C VAL A 104 9.72 8.48 -11.29
N PHE A 105 9.01 8.07 -10.25
CA PHE A 105 9.33 8.37 -8.85
C PHE A 105 9.89 7.13 -8.17
N TYR A 106 10.92 7.30 -7.37
CA TYR A 106 11.48 6.23 -6.56
C TYR A 106 11.98 6.73 -5.20
N CYS A 107 12.11 5.80 -4.30
CA CYS A 107 12.57 6.00 -2.92
C CYS A 107 13.70 5.02 -2.60
N VAL A 108 13.86 4.58 -1.37
CA VAL A 108 14.93 3.67 -0.98
C VAL A 108 14.65 2.23 -1.39
N ASN A 109 13.48 1.68 -1.06
CA ASN A 109 13.07 0.30 -1.33
C ASN A 109 11.55 0.12 -1.24
N LYS A 110 11.08 -1.12 -1.35
CA LYS A 110 9.63 -1.48 -1.31
C LYS A 110 8.90 -1.12 -0.01
N LEU A 111 9.60 -0.92 1.07
CA LEU A 111 8.99 -0.54 2.36
C LEU A 111 8.78 0.98 2.50
N CYS A 112 9.36 1.76 1.59
CA CYS A 112 9.27 3.20 1.60
C CYS A 112 8.04 3.67 0.80
N THR A 113 7.12 4.38 1.45
CA THR A 113 5.91 4.91 0.82
C THR A 113 6.07 6.31 0.25
N ALA A 114 7.20 6.97 0.48
CA ALA A 114 7.40 8.37 0.07
C ALA A 114 7.28 8.59 -1.43
N SER A 115 7.78 7.68 -2.27
CA SER A 115 7.67 7.78 -3.72
C SER A 115 6.25 7.58 -4.22
N GLU A 116 5.47 6.71 -3.58
CA GLU A 116 4.04 6.55 -3.86
C GLU A 116 3.28 7.83 -3.51
N MET A 117 3.51 8.38 -2.34
CA MET A 117 2.88 9.64 -1.91
C MET A 117 3.20 10.79 -2.86
N ALA A 118 4.48 10.95 -3.24
CA ALA A 118 4.91 11.98 -4.18
C ALA A 118 4.25 11.80 -5.56
N ALA A 119 4.24 10.59 -6.10
CA ALA A 119 3.59 10.27 -7.36
C ALA A 119 2.10 10.66 -7.35
N ARG A 120 1.37 10.28 -6.30
CA ARG A 120 -0.05 10.63 -6.15
C ARG A 120 -0.30 12.13 -6.03
N GLU A 121 0.55 12.87 -5.31
CA GLU A 121 0.46 14.33 -5.25
C GLU A 121 0.68 14.98 -6.63
N VAL A 122 1.58 14.43 -7.43
CA VAL A 122 1.81 14.90 -8.79
C VAL A 122 0.63 14.58 -9.71
N MET A 123 0.03 13.39 -9.59
CA MET A 123 -1.19 13.02 -10.31
C MET A 123 -2.35 13.99 -10.02
N LYS A 124 -2.52 14.40 -8.77
CA LYS A 124 -3.52 15.43 -8.38
C LYS A 124 -3.32 16.78 -9.07
N LEU A 125 -2.13 17.08 -9.55
CA LEU A 125 -1.83 18.27 -10.34
C LEU A 125 -2.19 18.13 -11.83
N GLY A 126 -2.73 16.96 -12.24
CA GLY A 126 -3.17 16.68 -13.59
C GLY A 126 -2.13 16.03 -14.49
N TYR A 127 -1.03 15.50 -13.93
CA TYR A 127 -0.07 14.71 -14.72
C TYR A 127 -0.63 13.32 -14.98
N THR A 128 -0.59 12.86 -16.24
CA THR A 128 -1.33 11.67 -16.72
C THR A 128 -0.49 10.40 -16.81
N ASP A 129 0.84 10.49 -16.88
CA ASP A 129 1.75 9.34 -16.96
C ASP A 129 2.83 9.40 -15.86
N VAL A 130 2.36 9.20 -14.64
CA VAL A 130 3.20 9.15 -13.43
C VAL A 130 3.40 7.70 -13.03
N ARG A 131 4.65 7.28 -12.93
CA ARG A 131 5.02 5.90 -12.59
C ARG A 131 5.85 5.87 -11.33
N GLN A 132 5.78 4.75 -10.61
CA GLN A 132 6.57 4.50 -9.41
C GLN A 132 7.43 3.25 -9.61
N MET A 133 8.69 3.32 -9.22
CA MET A 133 9.60 2.17 -9.16
C MET A 133 9.74 1.72 -7.69
N PRO A 134 8.99 0.69 -7.25
CA PRO A 134 8.96 0.27 -5.85
C PRO A 134 10.29 -0.27 -5.33
N ASP A 135 11.08 -0.93 -6.19
CA ASP A 135 12.39 -1.48 -5.82
C ASP A 135 13.39 -0.41 -5.34
N GLY A 136 13.18 0.83 -5.75
CA GLY A 136 13.93 1.99 -5.30
C GLY A 136 15.42 1.95 -5.63
N ILE A 137 16.18 2.84 -4.97
CA ILE A 137 17.62 2.93 -5.19
C ILE A 137 18.37 1.67 -4.72
N GLU A 138 17.86 0.96 -3.72
CA GLU A 138 18.47 -0.31 -3.29
C GLU A 138 18.35 -1.38 -4.37
N GLY A 139 17.17 -1.57 -4.95
CA GLY A 139 16.98 -2.50 -6.05
C GLY A 139 17.82 -2.15 -7.27
N TRP A 140 17.95 -0.86 -7.58
CA TRP A 140 18.82 -0.36 -8.65
C TRP A 140 20.29 -0.76 -8.41
N LYS A 141 20.83 -0.52 -7.21
CA LYS A 141 22.20 -0.89 -6.81
C LYS A 141 22.41 -2.41 -6.80
N LEU A 142 21.49 -3.16 -6.20
CA LEU A 142 21.58 -4.62 -6.10
C LEU A 142 21.57 -5.31 -7.47
N SER A 143 20.95 -4.70 -8.46
CA SER A 143 20.95 -5.18 -9.84
C SER A 143 22.23 -4.83 -10.64
N GLY A 144 23.24 -4.24 -9.99
CA GLY A 144 24.54 -3.91 -10.57
C GLY A 144 24.55 -2.65 -11.44
N ARG A 145 23.49 -1.84 -11.38
CA ARG A 145 23.38 -0.61 -12.17
C ARG A 145 24.19 0.52 -11.55
N LYS A 146 24.71 1.39 -12.41
CA LYS A 146 25.50 2.55 -11.98
C LYS A 146 24.68 3.54 -11.18
N VAL A 147 25.31 4.20 -10.23
CA VAL A 147 24.79 5.34 -9.48
C VAL A 147 25.74 6.52 -9.58
N GLU A 148 25.19 7.73 -9.43
CA GLU A 148 25.96 8.95 -9.25
C GLU A 148 25.91 9.38 -7.78
N ARG A 149 26.84 10.22 -7.40
CA ARG A 149 26.93 10.89 -6.08
C ARG A 149 27.17 12.38 -6.32
N PRO A 150 26.69 13.26 -5.40
CA PRO A 150 26.99 14.68 -5.47
C PRO A 150 28.48 14.96 -5.31
#